data_f73163aa2f883608ea2e4d911334e705
#
_entry.id   f73163aa2f883608ea2e4d911334e705
#
_cell.length_a   1.000
_cell.length_b   1.000
_cell.length_c   1.000
_cell.angle_alpha   90.00
_cell.angle_beta   90.00
_cell.angle_gamma   90.00
#
_symmetry.space_group_name_H-M   'P 1'
#
loop_
_entity.id
_entity.type
_entity.pdbx_description
1 polymer ?
#
loop_
_entity_poly.entity_id
_entity_poly.type
_entity_poly.pdbx_seq_one_letter_code
_entity_poly.pdbx_strand_id
1 'polypeptide(L)'
;TYQSLYKGKQRLLPDEVLKRIGIQDDLVAAICNARSNQLSSFGRPQPDRFSTGFKIEPEPGLLEKLDDKEKKKLQNRISAAELKILSCGETKGWKDTDALSFGQFMHMCARNAVLFGRVAVEAIHSMGMDGKKKFHSFRPIDAGTIYRAAPQKEAGDSVRKQARKLLEQIKNKDLEPERFQDDEYAWVQVIGGRPVQAFTAEECLVHNFYPVTDVELDGYPLTPLDTIITAVTTHINIGNHNKLYFQSGRAARGMIVIKSDDADDGVIKHIRQQFQASINWVGNAWRMAMFGVGTDDDIGWYPIDNSSRDMEFQYLSDTNARVILSGFQMSPEELPGYAHLSRGTNNQALSESNNEYKLEAHRDVGIRPLLAQFQNFMNAKILPLIDEELSKTCSMKFVGLDVETAEKESTRLQQDMAVHMSMDEVLDKVEKKPVGKEWGGQFLLNPQWQAVLDKYVPQGMIMEHFFGMKGAAKDPRYDFLNNPNYFTQMQ
;
A
#
# COMPACT_ATOMS: atom_id res chain seq x y z
N THR A 1 15.06 -9.47 -34.47
CA THR A 1 14.17 -8.52 -33.80
C THR A 1 14.16 -8.82 -32.31
N TYR A 2 14.30 -7.82 -31.45
CA TYR A 2 14.40 -7.98 -29.98
C TYR A 2 13.18 -8.66 -29.34
N GLN A 3 12.05 -8.71 -30.03
CA GLN A 3 10.80 -9.33 -29.59
C GLN A 3 10.90 -10.85 -29.33
N SER A 4 11.95 -11.52 -29.80
CA SER A 4 12.19 -12.94 -29.51
C SER A 4 12.81 -13.20 -28.12
N LEU A 5 13.25 -12.16 -27.41
CA LEU A 5 13.93 -12.29 -26.13
C LEU A 5 12.99 -12.23 -24.92
N TYR A 6 11.86 -11.59 -25.09
CA TYR A 6 10.87 -11.43 -24.02
C TYR A 6 9.44 -11.56 -24.54
N LYS A 7 8.56 -12.01 -23.66
CA LYS A 7 7.12 -12.06 -23.95
C LYS A 7 6.52 -10.68 -23.77
N GLY A 8 5.84 -10.19 -24.81
CA GLY A 8 5.08 -8.95 -24.74
C GLY A 8 3.96 -9.06 -23.70
N LYS A 9 3.73 -7.98 -22.96
CA LYS A 9 2.59 -7.91 -22.04
C LYS A 9 1.31 -7.80 -22.86
N GLN A 10 0.52 -8.84 -22.86
CA GLN A 10 -0.80 -8.82 -23.48
C GLN A 10 -1.80 -8.21 -22.49
N ARG A 11 -1.71 -6.90 -22.32
CA ARG A 11 -2.61 -6.11 -21.48
C ARG A 11 -3.45 -5.18 -22.34
N LEU A 12 -4.63 -4.85 -21.81
CA LEU A 12 -5.52 -3.86 -22.45
C LEU A 12 -4.80 -2.51 -22.64
N LEU A 13 -4.01 -2.12 -21.62
CA LEU A 13 -3.24 -0.88 -21.63
C LEU A 13 -1.74 -1.16 -21.51
N PRO A 14 -0.90 -0.57 -22.38
CA PRO A 14 0.55 -0.59 -22.20
C PRO A 14 0.98 0.08 -20.90
N ASP A 15 2.01 -0.43 -20.24
CA ASP A 15 2.51 0.13 -18.98
C ASP A 15 2.94 1.60 -19.10
N GLU A 16 3.40 2.03 -20.26
CA GLU A 16 3.70 3.45 -20.54
C GLU A 16 2.46 4.35 -20.45
N VAL A 17 1.30 3.84 -20.89
CA VAL A 17 0.02 4.54 -20.78
C VAL A 17 -0.40 4.62 -19.31
N LEU A 18 -0.30 3.52 -18.55
CA LEU A 18 -0.58 3.51 -17.11
C LEU A 18 0.31 4.50 -16.35
N LYS A 19 1.58 4.58 -16.70
CA LYS A 19 2.52 5.55 -16.13
C LYS A 19 2.12 7.00 -16.43
N ARG A 20 1.68 7.27 -17.66
CA ARG A 20 1.18 8.60 -18.05
C ARG A 20 -0.10 8.97 -17.32
N ILE A 21 -1.04 8.06 -17.21
CA ILE A 21 -2.29 8.26 -16.46
C ILE A 21 -1.97 8.64 -15.01
N GLY A 22 -1.06 7.90 -14.34
CA GLY A 22 -0.62 8.18 -12.96
C GLY A 22 0.08 9.54 -12.76
N ILE A 23 0.34 10.29 -13.85
CA ILE A 23 0.90 11.65 -13.81
C ILE A 23 -0.12 12.68 -14.28
N GLN A 24 -0.93 12.35 -15.31
CA GLN A 24 -1.83 13.29 -15.97
C GLN A 24 -3.19 13.43 -15.29
N ASP A 25 -3.66 12.36 -14.66
CA ASP A 25 -4.92 12.39 -13.91
C ASP A 25 -4.65 12.77 -12.45
N ASP A 26 -5.16 13.92 -12.04
CA ASP A 26 -4.91 14.48 -10.71
C ASP A 26 -5.43 13.56 -9.59
N LEU A 27 -6.57 12.89 -9.81
CA LEU A 27 -7.16 11.98 -8.84
C LEU A 27 -6.34 10.69 -8.72
N VAL A 28 -5.96 10.08 -9.83
CA VAL A 28 -5.11 8.88 -9.82
C VAL A 28 -3.74 9.18 -9.21
N ALA A 29 -3.15 10.34 -9.53
CA ALA A 29 -1.90 10.78 -8.91
C ALA A 29 -2.04 10.95 -7.39
N ALA A 30 -3.14 11.55 -6.92
CA ALA A 30 -3.43 11.71 -5.50
C ALA A 30 -3.60 10.36 -4.78
N ILE A 31 -4.32 9.40 -5.41
CA ILE A 31 -4.48 8.03 -4.89
C ILE A 31 -3.11 7.33 -4.78
N CYS A 32 -2.30 7.39 -5.84
CA CYS A 32 -0.95 6.80 -5.82
C CYS A 32 -0.09 7.36 -4.69
N ASN A 33 -0.10 8.68 -4.51
CA ASN A 33 0.67 9.34 -3.45
C ASN A 33 0.13 8.98 -2.06
N ALA A 34 -1.19 8.99 -1.88
CA ALA A 34 -1.82 8.63 -0.61
C ALA A 34 -1.48 7.18 -0.20
N ARG A 35 -1.67 6.21 -1.09
CA ARG A 35 -1.32 4.80 -0.83
C ARG A 35 0.18 4.62 -0.58
N SER A 36 1.03 5.30 -1.36
CA SER A 36 2.49 5.24 -1.15
C SER A 36 2.90 5.79 0.21
N ASN A 37 2.32 6.91 0.64
CA ASN A 37 2.58 7.50 1.95
C ASN A 37 2.05 6.63 3.09
N GLN A 38 0.84 6.07 2.94
CA GLN A 38 0.25 5.16 3.92
C GLN A 38 1.13 3.93 4.14
N LEU A 39 1.58 3.27 3.06
CA LEU A 39 2.43 2.10 3.17
C LEU A 39 3.84 2.44 3.69
N SER A 40 4.40 3.59 3.31
CA SER A 40 5.73 4.01 3.79
C SER A 40 5.78 4.23 5.31
N SER A 41 4.65 4.53 5.95
CA SER A 41 4.56 4.69 7.40
C SER A 41 4.88 3.41 8.17
N PHE A 42 4.70 2.24 7.54
CA PHE A 42 5.05 0.94 8.11
C PHE A 42 6.55 0.57 7.96
N GLY A 43 7.36 1.47 7.41
CA GLY A 43 8.78 1.23 7.13
C GLY A 43 9.72 1.27 8.34
N ARG A 44 9.22 1.23 9.57
CA ARG A 44 10.04 1.27 10.80
C ARG A 44 9.80 0.04 11.65
N PRO A 45 10.83 -0.56 12.26
CA PRO A 45 10.65 -1.63 13.23
C PRO A 45 9.95 -1.09 14.48
N GLN A 46 8.95 -1.80 14.96
CA GLN A 46 8.17 -1.44 16.14
C GLN A 46 8.04 -2.62 17.08
N PRO A 47 8.50 -2.49 18.34
CA PRO A 47 8.32 -3.53 19.34
C PRO A 47 6.85 -3.63 19.81
N ASP A 48 6.10 -2.51 19.70
CA ASP A 48 4.72 -2.40 20.13
C ASP A 48 3.76 -2.66 18.96
N ARG A 49 2.72 -3.45 19.21
CA ARG A 49 1.70 -3.78 18.19
C ARG A 49 0.73 -2.64 17.87
N PHE A 50 0.65 -1.62 18.72
CA PHE A 50 -0.21 -0.45 18.50
C PHE A 50 0.44 0.63 17.66
N SER A 51 1.76 0.70 17.66
CA SER A 51 2.50 1.66 16.85
C SER A 51 2.66 1.16 15.42
N THR A 52 2.48 2.06 14.45
CA THR A 52 2.58 1.73 13.03
C THR A 52 4.00 1.35 12.65
N GLY A 53 4.18 0.16 12.11
CA GLY A 53 5.48 -0.33 11.70
C GLY A 53 5.49 -1.80 11.32
N PHE A 54 6.65 -2.44 11.45
CA PHE A 54 6.80 -3.88 11.25
C PHE A 54 7.57 -4.52 12.39
N LYS A 55 7.37 -5.80 12.59
CA LYS A 55 8.18 -6.64 13.49
C LYS A 55 8.40 -8.02 12.90
N ILE A 56 9.44 -8.70 13.34
CA ILE A 56 9.69 -10.10 13.00
C ILE A 56 9.33 -10.93 14.24
N GLU A 57 8.34 -11.79 14.09
CA GLU A 57 7.86 -12.66 15.17
C GLU A 57 8.23 -14.13 14.90
N PRO A 58 8.63 -14.88 15.94
CA PRO A 58 8.75 -16.33 15.84
C PRO A 58 7.37 -16.98 15.68
N GLU A 59 7.35 -18.17 15.08
CA GLU A 59 6.13 -18.96 14.99
C GLU A 59 5.57 -19.28 16.39
N PRO A 60 4.21 -19.32 16.52
CA PRO A 60 3.58 -19.65 17.81
C PRO A 60 4.08 -20.97 18.40
N GLY A 61 4.43 -20.96 19.68
CA GLY A 61 4.94 -22.15 20.39
C GLY A 61 6.43 -22.47 20.17
N LEU A 62 7.15 -21.74 19.31
CA LEU A 62 8.60 -21.93 19.17
C LEU A 62 9.36 -21.50 20.44
N LEU A 63 8.96 -20.36 21.00
CA LEU A 63 9.62 -19.81 22.20
C LEU A 63 9.51 -20.72 23.42
N GLU A 64 8.46 -21.52 23.52
CA GLU A 64 8.28 -22.47 24.63
C GLU A 64 9.26 -23.64 24.58
N LYS A 65 9.74 -23.98 23.38
CA LYS A 65 10.63 -25.12 23.11
C LYS A 65 12.11 -24.78 23.22
N LEU A 66 12.46 -23.50 23.28
CA LEU A 66 13.84 -23.04 23.25
C LEU A 66 14.39 -22.73 24.66
N ASP A 67 15.65 -23.05 24.89
CA ASP A 67 16.39 -22.63 26.05
C ASP A 67 16.64 -21.11 26.09
N ASP A 68 16.87 -20.53 27.26
CA ASP A 68 17.12 -19.10 27.44
C ASP A 68 18.33 -18.56 26.63
N LYS A 69 19.33 -19.41 26.39
CA LYS A 69 20.48 -19.06 25.53
C LYS A 69 20.09 -19.02 24.06
N GLU A 70 19.24 -19.92 23.62
CA GLU A 70 18.73 -19.99 22.26
C GLU A 70 17.75 -18.86 21.99
N LYS A 71 16.88 -18.52 22.97
CA LYS A 71 16.00 -17.34 22.87
C LYS A 71 16.78 -16.05 22.68
N LYS A 72 17.86 -15.84 23.44
CA LYS A 72 18.74 -14.66 23.24
C LYS A 72 19.41 -14.65 21.88
N LYS A 73 19.86 -15.82 21.40
CA LYS A 73 20.49 -15.95 20.07
C LYS A 73 19.48 -15.62 18.96
N LEU A 74 18.26 -16.14 19.08
CA LEU A 74 17.17 -15.86 18.14
C LEU A 74 16.81 -14.35 18.14
N GLN A 75 16.69 -13.74 19.31
CA GLN A 75 16.38 -12.33 19.44
C GLN A 75 17.45 -11.42 18.82
N ASN A 76 18.73 -11.76 18.99
CA ASN A 76 19.83 -11.04 18.33
C ASN A 76 19.78 -11.19 16.81
N ARG A 77 19.41 -12.37 16.29
CA ARG A 77 19.21 -12.59 14.84
C ARG A 77 18.03 -11.79 14.29
N ILE A 78 16.91 -11.77 15.02
CA ILE A 78 15.73 -10.96 14.68
C ILE A 78 16.13 -9.48 14.57
N SER A 79 16.77 -8.93 15.60
CA SER A 79 17.20 -7.52 15.60
C SER A 79 18.19 -7.22 14.48
N ALA A 80 19.10 -8.15 14.15
CA ALA A 80 20.01 -7.99 13.03
C ALA A 80 19.29 -8.01 11.67
N ALA A 81 18.26 -8.85 11.52
CA ALA A 81 17.44 -8.90 10.31
C ALA A 81 16.58 -7.64 10.16
N GLU A 82 15.99 -7.15 11.26
CA GLU A 82 15.22 -5.88 11.25
C GLU A 82 16.09 -4.68 10.84
N LEU A 83 17.33 -4.60 11.34
CA LEU A 83 18.28 -3.56 10.92
C LEU A 83 18.65 -3.67 9.44
N LYS A 84 18.83 -4.88 8.91
CA LYS A 84 19.10 -5.09 7.48
C LYS A 84 17.89 -4.72 6.62
N ILE A 85 16.67 -5.01 7.07
CA ILE A 85 15.45 -4.58 6.38
C ILE A 85 15.35 -3.06 6.39
N LEU A 86 15.58 -2.43 7.55
CA LEU A 86 15.48 -0.97 7.71
C LEU A 86 16.40 -0.21 6.74
N SER A 87 17.59 -0.73 6.48
CA SER A 87 18.59 -0.15 5.57
C SER A 87 18.53 -0.72 4.14
N CYS A 88 17.56 -1.57 3.82
CA CYS A 88 17.48 -2.29 2.55
C CYS A 88 18.75 -3.09 2.19
N GLY A 89 19.50 -3.56 3.18
CA GLY A 89 20.71 -4.36 2.98
C GLY A 89 21.80 -4.12 4.00
N GLU A 90 23.07 -4.28 3.58
CA GLU A 90 24.22 -4.07 4.48
C GLU A 90 24.46 -2.58 4.79
N THR A 91 24.65 -2.31 6.08
CA THR A 91 24.83 -0.95 6.64
C THR A 91 26.23 -0.38 6.46
N LYS A 92 27.12 -1.05 5.78
CA LYS A 92 28.50 -0.59 5.57
C LYS A 92 28.56 0.52 4.54
N GLY A 93 28.29 1.71 4.96
CA GLY A 93 28.57 2.89 4.17
C GLY A 93 27.45 3.91 4.12
N TRP A 94 27.12 4.53 5.24
CA TRP A 94 26.36 5.80 5.28
C TRP A 94 26.96 6.92 4.40
N LYS A 95 28.04 6.65 3.70
CA LYS A 95 28.64 7.54 2.70
C LYS A 95 28.06 7.34 1.30
N ASP A 96 27.27 6.29 1.09
CA ASP A 96 26.54 6.09 -0.15
C ASP A 96 25.33 7.03 -0.14
N THR A 97 25.38 8.06 -0.99
CA THR A 97 24.29 9.01 -1.21
C THR A 97 23.01 8.33 -1.70
N ASP A 98 23.09 7.09 -2.12
CA ASP A 98 22.00 6.26 -2.65
C ASP A 98 21.42 5.27 -1.64
N ALA A 99 21.78 5.38 -0.35
CA ALA A 99 21.25 4.52 0.71
C ALA A 99 19.73 4.71 0.84
N LEU A 100 18.99 3.65 0.53
CA LEU A 100 17.54 3.65 0.57
C LEU A 100 17.05 3.21 1.96
N SER A 101 16.13 3.94 2.57
CA SER A 101 15.44 3.48 3.76
C SER A 101 14.28 2.55 3.39
N PHE A 102 13.91 1.63 4.29
CA PHE A 102 12.78 0.73 4.05
C PHE A 102 11.46 1.49 3.83
N GLY A 103 11.25 2.63 4.48
CA GLY A 103 10.09 3.49 4.22
C GLY A 103 10.07 4.02 2.77
N GLN A 104 11.20 4.45 2.24
CA GLN A 104 11.31 4.87 0.83
C GLN A 104 11.13 3.70 -0.13
N PHE A 105 11.68 2.53 0.20
CA PHE A 105 11.45 1.30 -0.54
C PHE A 105 9.95 0.97 -0.63
N MET A 106 9.26 0.97 0.51
CA MET A 106 7.82 0.73 0.57
C MET A 106 7.02 1.75 -0.25
N HIS A 107 7.40 3.03 -0.19
CA HIS A 107 6.78 4.09 -0.98
C HIS A 107 6.87 3.83 -2.49
N MET A 108 8.06 3.48 -2.99
CA MET A 108 8.27 3.21 -4.42
C MET A 108 7.57 1.92 -4.86
N CYS A 109 7.63 0.88 -4.04
CA CYS A 109 6.95 -0.38 -4.30
C CYS A 109 5.43 -0.21 -4.31
N ALA A 110 4.87 0.57 -3.39
CA ALA A 110 3.44 0.87 -3.33
C ALA A 110 2.96 1.56 -4.61
N ARG A 111 3.72 2.55 -5.11
CA ARG A 111 3.41 3.20 -6.37
C ARG A 111 3.39 2.22 -7.54
N ASN A 112 4.39 1.33 -7.61
CA ASN A 112 4.44 0.29 -8.64
C ASN A 112 3.25 -0.69 -8.53
N ALA A 113 2.89 -1.10 -7.30
CA ALA A 113 1.77 -1.98 -7.04
C ALA A 113 0.43 -1.37 -7.49
N VAL A 114 0.21 -0.09 -7.20
CA VAL A 114 -1.02 0.62 -7.57
C VAL A 114 -1.13 0.84 -9.09
N LEU A 115 -0.03 1.24 -9.75
CA LEU A 115 -0.05 1.55 -11.18
C LEU A 115 0.03 0.31 -12.07
N PHE A 116 0.94 -0.61 -11.76
CA PHE A 116 1.23 -1.77 -12.62
C PHE A 116 0.66 -3.09 -12.08
N GLY A 117 0.09 -3.08 -10.88
CA GLY A 117 -0.43 -4.27 -10.20
C GLY A 117 0.66 -5.25 -9.76
N ARG A 118 1.92 -4.85 -9.83
CA ARG A 118 3.08 -5.69 -9.47
C ARG A 118 4.24 -4.86 -8.98
N VAL A 119 5.13 -5.52 -8.25
CA VAL A 119 6.39 -4.96 -7.76
C VAL A 119 7.54 -5.78 -8.35
N ALA A 120 8.61 -5.10 -8.72
CA ALA A 120 9.86 -5.70 -9.12
C ALA A 120 10.98 -5.13 -8.25
N VAL A 121 11.78 -6.02 -7.68
CA VAL A 121 12.88 -5.68 -6.76
C VAL A 121 14.13 -6.39 -7.23
N GLU A 122 15.22 -5.66 -7.39
CA GLU A 122 16.53 -6.20 -7.68
C GLU A 122 17.20 -6.61 -6.37
N ALA A 123 17.62 -7.86 -6.28
CA ALA A 123 18.46 -8.38 -5.23
C ALA A 123 19.92 -8.30 -5.67
N ILE A 124 20.69 -7.42 -5.03
CA ILE A 124 22.09 -7.20 -5.34
C ILE A 124 22.94 -8.17 -4.50
N HIS A 125 23.79 -8.90 -5.16
CA HIS A 125 24.69 -9.85 -4.54
C HIS A 125 26.15 -9.36 -4.67
N SER A 126 26.92 -9.51 -3.59
CA SER A 126 28.36 -9.32 -3.59
C SER A 126 29.07 -10.66 -3.66
N MET A 127 30.24 -10.73 -4.33
CA MET A 127 31.10 -11.89 -4.27
C MET A 127 31.91 -11.87 -2.97
N GLY A 128 31.69 -12.85 -2.11
CA GLY A 128 32.52 -13.02 -0.92
C GLY A 128 33.94 -13.47 -1.29
N MET A 129 34.90 -13.33 -0.36
CA MET A 129 36.27 -13.87 -0.53
C MET A 129 36.28 -15.37 -0.79
N ASP A 130 35.24 -16.08 -0.39
CA ASP A 130 35.07 -17.52 -0.57
C ASP A 130 34.50 -17.88 -1.96
N GLY A 131 34.37 -16.91 -2.87
CA GLY A 131 33.78 -17.10 -4.19
C GLY A 131 32.25 -17.38 -4.19
N LYS A 132 31.61 -17.31 -3.03
CA LYS A 132 30.15 -17.48 -2.91
C LYS A 132 29.44 -16.16 -3.05
N LYS A 133 28.32 -16.17 -3.79
CA LYS A 133 27.41 -15.03 -3.86
C LYS A 133 26.80 -14.83 -2.47
N LYS A 134 26.95 -13.63 -1.88
CA LYS A 134 26.28 -13.21 -0.65
C LYS A 134 25.32 -12.09 -0.97
N PHE A 135 24.15 -12.16 -0.40
CA PHE A 135 23.18 -11.07 -0.49
C PHE A 135 23.78 -9.80 0.11
N HIS A 136 23.66 -8.68 -0.60
CA HIS A 136 24.19 -7.40 -0.17
C HIS A 136 23.04 -6.43 0.13
N SER A 137 22.18 -6.14 -0.84
CA SER A 137 21.09 -5.17 -0.72
C SER A 137 19.97 -5.48 -1.70
N PHE A 138 18.82 -4.84 -1.48
CA PHE A 138 17.69 -4.89 -2.39
C PHE A 138 17.19 -3.49 -2.71
N ARG A 139 16.75 -3.27 -3.94
CA ARG A 139 16.19 -1.99 -4.37
C ARG A 139 15.02 -2.18 -5.33
N PRO A 140 14.03 -1.27 -5.34
CA PRO A 140 12.92 -1.35 -6.26
C PRO A 140 13.37 -0.98 -7.68
N ILE A 141 12.81 -1.67 -8.66
CA ILE A 141 12.95 -1.35 -10.08
C ILE A 141 11.59 -0.89 -10.61
N ASP A 142 11.59 -0.11 -11.69
CA ASP A 142 10.36 0.25 -12.40
C ASP A 142 9.69 -1.02 -12.97
N ALA A 143 8.64 -1.48 -12.29
CA ALA A 143 7.93 -2.71 -12.66
C ALA A 143 7.33 -2.63 -14.08
N GLY A 144 7.03 -1.43 -14.58
CA GLY A 144 6.59 -1.21 -15.96
C GLY A 144 7.61 -1.65 -17.01
N THR A 145 8.91 -1.64 -16.67
CA THR A 145 9.99 -1.99 -17.61
C THR A 145 10.38 -3.48 -17.58
N ILE A 146 9.88 -4.25 -16.62
CA ILE A 146 10.24 -5.67 -16.46
C ILE A 146 9.29 -6.57 -17.25
N TYR A 147 9.85 -7.44 -18.07
CA TYR A 147 9.14 -8.40 -18.90
C TYR A 147 9.60 -9.82 -18.60
N ARG A 148 8.72 -10.80 -18.81
CA ARG A 148 9.09 -12.20 -18.73
C ARG A 148 10.03 -12.55 -19.88
N ALA A 149 11.09 -13.28 -19.59
CA ALA A 149 11.96 -13.83 -20.63
C ALA A 149 11.15 -14.83 -21.48
N ALA A 150 11.41 -14.84 -22.79
CA ALA A 150 10.80 -15.81 -23.68
C ALA A 150 11.32 -17.22 -23.33
N PRO A 151 10.45 -18.27 -23.33
CA PRO A 151 10.89 -19.63 -23.06
C PRO A 151 11.84 -20.08 -24.15
N GLN A 152 13.05 -20.42 -23.75
CA GLN A 152 14.12 -20.79 -24.71
C GLN A 152 13.85 -22.12 -25.41
N LYS A 153 12.98 -22.97 -24.87
CA LYS A 153 12.62 -24.28 -25.45
C LYS A 153 11.77 -24.19 -26.71
N GLU A 154 11.06 -23.10 -26.94
CA GLU A 154 10.18 -22.90 -28.11
C GLU A 154 10.89 -22.24 -29.29
N ALA A 155 12.04 -21.61 -29.07
CA ALA A 155 12.81 -20.96 -30.12
C ALA A 155 13.75 -21.97 -30.80
N GLY A 156 13.73 -22.03 -32.12
CA GLY A 156 14.67 -22.85 -32.86
C GLY A 156 16.14 -22.52 -32.54
N ASP A 157 17.06 -23.47 -32.72
CA ASP A 157 18.46 -23.33 -32.28
C ASP A 157 19.19 -22.07 -32.78
N SER A 158 18.79 -21.53 -33.95
CA SER A 158 19.37 -20.29 -34.49
C SER A 158 18.92 -19.05 -33.71
N VAL A 159 17.67 -19.04 -33.28
CA VAL A 159 17.11 -17.93 -32.49
C VAL A 159 17.61 -17.95 -31.07
N ARG A 160 17.80 -19.16 -30.51
CA ARG A 160 18.45 -19.36 -29.19
C ARG A 160 19.87 -18.79 -29.16
N LYS A 161 20.68 -19.09 -30.18
CA LYS A 161 22.07 -18.59 -30.28
C LYS A 161 22.10 -17.06 -30.41
N GLN A 162 21.17 -16.46 -31.16
CA GLN A 162 21.09 -15.01 -31.27
C GLN A 162 20.58 -14.34 -30.01
N ALA A 163 19.55 -14.92 -29.36
CA ALA A 163 19.03 -14.44 -28.07
C ALA A 163 20.12 -14.49 -26.99
N ARG A 164 20.89 -15.61 -26.94
CA ARG A 164 22.00 -15.76 -26.01
C ARG A 164 23.09 -14.71 -26.24
N LYS A 165 23.53 -14.50 -27.47
CA LYS A 165 24.52 -13.46 -27.80
C LYS A 165 24.06 -12.07 -27.44
N LEU A 166 22.79 -11.75 -27.63
CA LEU A 166 22.21 -10.43 -27.27
C LEU A 166 22.10 -10.26 -25.74
N LEU A 167 21.70 -11.28 -25.01
CA LEU A 167 21.66 -11.27 -23.55
C LEU A 167 23.06 -11.17 -22.94
N GLU A 168 24.06 -11.87 -23.51
CA GLU A 168 25.47 -11.75 -23.14
C GLU A 168 26.04 -10.35 -23.42
N GLN A 169 25.60 -9.68 -24.51
CA GLN A 169 25.99 -8.30 -24.82
C GLN A 169 25.37 -7.26 -23.90
N ILE A 170 24.19 -7.57 -23.36
CA ILE A 170 23.44 -6.69 -22.45
C ILE A 170 24.00 -6.81 -21.03
N LYS A 171 24.34 -8.01 -20.59
CA LYS A 171 24.93 -8.26 -19.28
C LYS A 171 26.44 -7.96 -19.33
N ASN A 172 26.84 -6.95 -18.61
CA ASN A 172 28.17 -6.36 -18.50
C ASN A 172 29.35 -7.24 -18.96
N LYS A 173 30.25 -6.63 -19.71
CA LYS A 173 31.43 -7.19 -20.37
C LYS A 173 32.43 -7.95 -19.47
N ASP A 174 32.25 -7.97 -18.15
CA ASP A 174 33.20 -8.44 -17.16
C ASP A 174 32.88 -9.84 -16.56
N LEU A 175 31.82 -10.51 -17.04
CA LEU A 175 31.45 -11.84 -16.56
C LEU A 175 31.76 -12.91 -17.61
N GLU A 176 32.61 -13.87 -17.23
CA GLU A 176 33.03 -14.97 -18.05
C GLU A 176 31.85 -15.78 -18.61
N PRO A 177 31.85 -16.12 -19.91
CA PRO A 177 30.72 -16.75 -20.62
C PRO A 177 30.38 -18.18 -20.17
N GLU A 178 31.25 -18.84 -19.41
CA GLU A 178 31.11 -20.26 -19.07
C GLU A 178 30.12 -20.60 -17.96
N ARG A 179 29.51 -19.60 -17.32
CA ARG A 179 28.62 -19.80 -16.16
C ARG A 179 27.12 -19.81 -16.46
N PHE A 180 26.70 -19.66 -17.70
CA PHE A 180 25.27 -19.53 -18.03
C PHE A 180 24.73 -20.84 -18.58
N GLN A 181 23.95 -21.57 -17.76
CA GLN A 181 23.12 -22.68 -18.21
C GLN A 181 21.83 -22.12 -18.87
N ASP A 182 21.27 -22.87 -19.83
CA ASP A 182 20.20 -22.41 -20.75
C ASP A 182 18.89 -21.99 -20.13
N ASP A 183 18.68 -22.21 -18.84
CA ASP A 183 17.40 -21.95 -18.12
C ASP A 183 17.46 -20.76 -17.13
N GLU A 184 18.51 -19.93 -17.14
CA GLU A 184 18.78 -19.00 -16.03
C GLU A 184 18.03 -17.67 -16.06
N TYR A 185 17.61 -17.16 -17.23
CA TYR A 185 16.97 -15.85 -17.30
C TYR A 185 15.46 -15.95 -17.17
N ALA A 186 14.93 -15.31 -16.12
CA ALA A 186 13.49 -15.25 -15.87
C ALA A 186 12.87 -13.92 -16.34
N TRP A 187 13.65 -12.84 -16.27
CA TRP A 187 13.16 -11.49 -16.50
C TRP A 187 14.11 -10.69 -17.39
N VAL A 188 13.54 -9.79 -18.20
CA VAL A 188 14.27 -8.86 -19.05
C VAL A 188 13.76 -7.45 -18.82
N GLN A 189 14.66 -6.51 -18.56
CA GLN A 189 14.32 -5.10 -18.49
C GLN A 189 14.36 -4.50 -19.89
N VAL A 190 13.25 -3.86 -20.28
CA VAL A 190 13.09 -3.23 -21.58
C VAL A 190 12.77 -1.74 -21.36
N ILE A 191 13.60 -0.87 -21.92
CA ILE A 191 13.45 0.58 -21.84
C ILE A 191 13.38 1.12 -23.25
N GLY A 192 12.30 1.86 -23.56
CA GLY A 192 12.09 2.42 -24.91
C GLY A 192 12.08 1.36 -26.03
N GLY A 193 11.53 0.16 -25.74
CA GLY A 193 11.47 -0.97 -26.69
C GLY A 193 12.79 -1.69 -26.90
N ARG A 194 13.85 -1.37 -26.15
CA ARG A 194 15.16 -2.03 -26.21
C ARG A 194 15.44 -2.79 -24.92
N PRO A 195 15.85 -4.06 -24.98
CA PRO A 195 16.30 -4.79 -23.82
C PRO A 195 17.63 -4.19 -23.32
N VAL A 196 17.67 -3.88 -22.02
CA VAL A 196 18.84 -3.25 -21.37
C VAL A 196 19.55 -4.24 -20.46
N GLN A 197 18.80 -5.07 -19.73
CA GLN A 197 19.36 -6.01 -18.76
C GLN A 197 18.48 -7.25 -18.66
N ALA A 198 19.14 -8.40 -18.43
CA ALA A 198 18.46 -9.66 -18.13
C ALA A 198 18.78 -10.07 -16.69
N PHE A 199 17.80 -10.65 -16.02
CA PHE A 199 17.89 -11.07 -14.63
C PHE A 199 17.49 -12.53 -14.48
N THR A 200 18.16 -13.22 -13.58
CA THR A 200 17.71 -14.52 -13.07
C THR A 200 16.50 -14.34 -12.13
N ALA A 201 15.84 -15.43 -11.77
CA ALA A 201 14.74 -15.41 -10.81
C ALA A 201 15.19 -14.97 -9.40
N GLU A 202 16.48 -15.18 -9.07
CA GLU A 202 17.05 -14.76 -7.79
C GLU A 202 17.49 -13.29 -7.78
N GLU A 203 17.88 -12.75 -8.95
CA GLU A 203 18.32 -11.36 -9.09
C GLU A 203 17.16 -10.37 -9.21
N CYS A 204 16.03 -10.78 -9.79
CA CYS A 204 14.84 -9.94 -9.90
C CYS A 204 13.62 -10.64 -9.28
N LEU A 205 13.21 -10.13 -8.14
CA LEU A 205 12.07 -10.61 -7.38
C LEU A 205 10.81 -9.89 -7.83
N VAL A 206 9.94 -10.59 -8.54
CA VAL A 206 8.67 -10.03 -9.00
C VAL A 206 7.53 -10.62 -8.20
N HIS A 207 6.60 -9.76 -7.75
CA HIS A 207 5.38 -10.15 -7.07
C HIS A 207 4.17 -9.44 -7.66
N ASN A 208 3.11 -10.21 -7.95
CA ASN A 208 1.85 -9.70 -8.49
C ASN A 208 0.86 -9.46 -7.34
N PHE A 209 0.34 -8.22 -7.25
CA PHE A 209 -0.65 -7.82 -6.23
C PHE A 209 -2.07 -8.16 -6.65
N TYR A 210 -2.34 -8.18 -7.95
CA TYR A 210 -3.66 -8.50 -8.52
C TYR A 210 -3.53 -9.66 -9.50
N PRO A 211 -3.22 -10.88 -9.00
CA PRO A 211 -3.09 -12.05 -9.85
C PRO A 211 -4.44 -12.45 -10.45
N VAL A 212 -4.42 -12.84 -11.72
CA VAL A 212 -5.58 -13.34 -12.44
C VAL A 212 -5.23 -14.67 -13.09
N THR A 213 -6.24 -15.51 -13.29
CA THR A 213 -6.10 -16.82 -13.92
C THR A 213 -6.23 -16.79 -15.44
N ASP A 214 -6.40 -15.60 -16.02
CA ASP A 214 -6.55 -15.42 -17.45
C ASP A 214 -5.27 -15.81 -18.19
N VAL A 215 -5.40 -16.80 -19.08
CA VAL A 215 -4.27 -17.33 -19.85
C VAL A 215 -3.79 -16.31 -20.89
N GLU A 216 -4.65 -15.45 -21.40
CA GLU A 216 -4.28 -14.42 -22.38
C GLU A 216 -3.33 -13.38 -21.78
N LEU A 217 -3.42 -13.12 -20.48
CA LEU A 217 -2.53 -12.19 -19.78
C LEU A 217 -1.14 -12.77 -19.49
N ASP A 218 -0.89 -14.04 -19.81
CA ASP A 218 0.40 -14.71 -19.63
C ASP A 218 1.03 -14.52 -18.22
N GLY A 219 0.14 -14.48 -17.19
CA GLY A 219 0.51 -14.30 -15.78
C GLY A 219 0.92 -12.88 -15.40
N TYR A 220 0.62 -11.88 -16.22
CA TYR A 220 0.64 -10.49 -15.81
C TYR A 220 -0.62 -10.14 -15.03
N PRO A 221 -0.54 -9.27 -14.02
CA PRO A 221 -1.70 -8.87 -13.22
C PRO A 221 -2.64 -7.95 -14.00
N LEU A 222 -3.91 -7.96 -13.63
CA LEU A 222 -4.90 -6.98 -14.06
C LEU A 222 -4.96 -5.85 -13.03
N THR A 223 -4.62 -4.63 -13.43
CA THR A 223 -4.61 -3.50 -12.49
C THR A 223 -6.02 -2.93 -12.27
N PRO A 224 -6.27 -2.27 -11.13
CA PRO A 224 -7.49 -1.48 -10.95
C PRO A 224 -7.71 -0.48 -12.09
N LEU A 225 -6.64 0.14 -12.63
CA LEU A 225 -6.72 1.06 -13.77
C LEU A 225 -7.28 0.40 -15.03
N ASP A 226 -6.92 -0.85 -15.31
CA ASP A 226 -7.44 -1.56 -16.49
C ASP A 226 -8.97 -1.72 -16.40
N THR A 227 -9.51 -1.91 -15.19
CA THR A 227 -10.95 -2.13 -14.98
C THR A 227 -11.79 -0.85 -15.01
N ILE A 228 -11.19 0.28 -14.63
CA ILE A 228 -11.88 1.58 -14.53
C ILE A 228 -11.44 2.58 -15.59
N ILE A 229 -10.77 2.13 -16.64
CA ILE A 229 -10.15 3.02 -17.64
C ILE A 229 -11.14 4.00 -18.28
N THR A 230 -12.38 3.58 -18.48
CA THR A 230 -13.43 4.44 -19.02
C THR A 230 -13.70 5.65 -18.11
N ALA A 231 -13.80 5.43 -16.80
CA ALA A 231 -14.00 6.52 -15.83
C ALA A 231 -12.79 7.45 -15.78
N VAL A 232 -11.57 6.89 -15.77
CA VAL A 232 -10.33 7.68 -15.78
C VAL A 232 -10.20 8.51 -17.05
N THR A 233 -10.47 7.93 -18.21
CA THR A 233 -10.43 8.65 -19.49
C THR A 233 -11.45 9.78 -19.54
N THR A 234 -12.65 9.52 -19.01
CA THR A 234 -13.70 10.55 -18.90
C THR A 234 -13.24 11.66 -17.97
N HIS A 235 -12.65 11.35 -16.81
CA HIS A 235 -12.13 12.34 -15.87
C HIS A 235 -11.04 13.23 -16.50
N ILE A 236 -10.08 12.65 -17.22
CA ILE A 236 -9.05 13.38 -17.97
C ILE A 236 -9.69 14.30 -19.03
N ASN A 237 -10.70 13.80 -19.76
CA ASN A 237 -11.39 14.57 -20.79
C ASN A 237 -12.17 15.73 -20.19
N ILE A 238 -12.80 15.57 -19.03
CA ILE A 238 -13.45 16.66 -18.28
C ILE A 238 -12.42 17.74 -17.94
N GLY A 239 -11.25 17.36 -17.41
CA GLY A 239 -10.17 18.30 -17.11
C GLY A 239 -9.66 19.04 -18.35
N ASN A 240 -9.44 18.31 -19.46
CA ASN A 240 -9.02 18.90 -20.74
C ASN A 240 -10.08 19.83 -21.32
N HIS A 241 -11.36 19.47 -21.27
CA HIS A 241 -12.45 20.33 -21.70
C HIS A 241 -12.48 21.63 -20.91
N ASN A 242 -12.38 21.55 -19.58
CA ASN A 242 -12.33 22.73 -18.73
C ASN A 242 -11.12 23.61 -19.06
N LYS A 243 -9.94 23.00 -19.21
CA LYS A 243 -8.72 23.72 -19.60
C LYS A 243 -8.89 24.46 -20.93
N LEU A 244 -9.42 23.77 -21.95
CA LEU A 244 -9.68 24.38 -23.27
C LEU A 244 -10.73 25.47 -23.17
N TYR A 245 -11.78 25.28 -22.38
CA TYR A 245 -12.81 26.27 -22.15
C TYR A 245 -12.26 27.58 -21.59
N PHE A 246 -11.35 27.49 -20.60
CA PHE A 246 -10.71 28.68 -20.02
C PHE A 246 -9.62 29.27 -20.92
N GLN A 247 -8.91 28.44 -21.68
CA GLN A 247 -7.85 28.92 -22.58
C GLN A 247 -8.39 29.57 -23.87
N SER A 248 -9.44 29.00 -24.44
CA SER A 248 -10.00 29.48 -25.73
C SER A 248 -11.03 30.60 -25.54
N GLY A 249 -11.32 31.01 -24.28
CA GLY A 249 -12.51 31.82 -24.04
C GLY A 249 -13.77 31.05 -24.46
N ARG A 250 -14.84 31.18 -23.72
CA ARG A 250 -16.11 30.47 -23.89
C ARG A 250 -16.34 29.89 -25.27
N ALA A 251 -16.58 28.59 -25.40
CA ALA A 251 -17.08 28.00 -26.63
C ALA A 251 -18.23 28.87 -27.13
N ALA A 252 -18.17 29.23 -28.40
CA ALA A 252 -19.20 30.08 -29.00
C ALA A 252 -20.56 29.41 -28.84
N ARG A 253 -21.34 29.89 -27.88
CA ARG A 253 -22.68 29.35 -27.55
C ARG A 253 -23.74 29.82 -28.54
N GLY A 254 -23.33 30.24 -29.71
CA GLY A 254 -24.24 30.75 -30.73
C GLY A 254 -23.60 30.82 -32.12
N MET A 255 -24.42 31.02 -33.05
CA MET A 255 -24.07 31.24 -34.45
C MET A 255 -24.29 32.69 -34.83
N ILE A 256 -23.26 33.31 -35.39
CA ILE A 256 -23.40 34.65 -35.97
C ILE A 256 -23.84 34.45 -37.42
N VAL A 257 -25.02 34.95 -37.75
CA VAL A 257 -25.55 34.98 -39.11
C VAL A 257 -25.45 36.40 -39.62
N ILE A 258 -24.70 36.56 -40.70
CA ILE A 258 -24.55 37.84 -41.38
C ILE A 258 -25.42 37.78 -42.64
N LYS A 259 -26.39 38.70 -42.76
CA LYS A 259 -27.18 38.91 -43.94
C LYS A 259 -26.62 40.14 -44.67
N SER A 260 -26.00 39.92 -45.80
CA SER A 260 -25.48 40.99 -46.66
C SER A 260 -25.63 40.54 -48.10
N ASP A 261 -26.02 41.44 -48.98
CA ASP A 261 -26.15 41.15 -50.42
C ASP A 261 -24.77 40.92 -51.07
N ASP A 262 -23.69 41.46 -50.49
CA ASP A 262 -22.29 41.30 -50.91
C ASP A 262 -21.47 40.34 -50.01
N ALA A 263 -22.08 39.28 -49.48
CA ALA A 263 -21.39 38.30 -48.64
C ALA A 263 -20.39 37.46 -49.45
N ASP A 264 -19.26 38.05 -49.79
CA ASP A 264 -18.14 37.38 -50.44
C ASP A 264 -17.30 36.62 -49.39
N ASP A 265 -16.72 35.47 -49.79
CA ASP A 265 -15.83 34.63 -48.96
C ASP A 265 -14.68 35.42 -48.30
N GLY A 266 -14.26 36.53 -48.93
CA GLY A 266 -13.25 37.44 -48.41
C GLY A 266 -13.69 38.18 -47.14
N VAL A 267 -14.93 38.69 -47.15
CA VAL A 267 -15.53 39.41 -46.00
C VAL A 267 -15.72 38.46 -44.81
N ILE A 268 -16.23 37.26 -45.09
CA ILE A 268 -16.42 36.22 -44.04
C ILE A 268 -15.08 35.80 -43.43
N LYS A 269 -14.03 35.64 -44.21
CA LYS A 269 -12.66 35.37 -43.73
C LYS A 269 -12.13 36.49 -42.84
N HIS A 270 -12.34 37.73 -43.25
CA HIS A 270 -11.86 38.90 -42.50
C HIS A 270 -12.57 39.03 -41.16
N ILE A 271 -13.88 38.87 -41.11
CA ILE A 271 -14.66 38.85 -39.86
C ILE A 271 -14.24 37.70 -38.95
N ARG A 272 -14.03 36.50 -39.50
CA ARG A 272 -13.53 35.33 -38.76
C ARG A 272 -12.15 35.60 -38.15
N GLN A 273 -11.24 36.19 -38.91
CA GLN A 273 -9.89 36.52 -38.40
C GLN A 273 -9.94 37.59 -37.31
N GLN A 274 -10.75 38.62 -37.44
CA GLN A 274 -10.93 39.65 -36.43
C GLN A 274 -11.58 39.06 -35.13
N PHE A 275 -12.58 38.20 -35.32
CA PHE A 275 -13.21 37.50 -34.19
C PHE A 275 -12.22 36.60 -33.48
N GLN A 276 -11.46 35.80 -34.19
CA GLN A 276 -10.40 34.96 -33.62
C GLN A 276 -9.30 35.80 -32.95
N ALA A 277 -8.87 36.88 -33.52
CA ALA A 277 -7.86 37.77 -32.94
C ALA A 277 -8.34 38.45 -31.66
N SER A 278 -9.64 38.77 -31.56
CA SER A 278 -10.23 39.39 -30.36
C SER A 278 -10.45 38.42 -29.21
N ILE A 279 -10.56 37.11 -29.48
CA ILE A 279 -10.89 36.09 -28.49
C ILE A 279 -9.66 35.25 -28.04
N ASN A 280 -8.65 35.12 -28.91
CA ASN A 280 -7.54 34.18 -28.71
C ASN A 280 -6.55 34.51 -27.60
N TRP A 281 -6.81 35.49 -26.73
CA TRP A 281 -5.90 35.82 -25.63
C TRP A 281 -6.61 35.70 -24.26
N VAL A 282 -5.96 35.03 -23.31
CA VAL A 282 -6.52 34.80 -21.94
C VAL A 282 -7.01 36.11 -21.30
N GLY A 283 -6.34 37.24 -21.58
CA GLY A 283 -6.75 38.57 -21.15
C GLY A 283 -7.99 39.14 -21.85
N ASN A 284 -8.40 38.57 -22.95
CA ASN A 284 -9.53 39.04 -23.78
C ASN A 284 -10.79 38.16 -23.69
N ALA A 285 -10.74 37.09 -22.88
CA ALA A 285 -11.85 36.14 -22.70
C ALA A 285 -13.19 36.77 -22.28
N TRP A 286 -13.15 37.98 -21.76
CA TRP A 286 -14.31 38.75 -21.31
C TRP A 286 -14.68 39.92 -22.21
N ARG A 287 -13.92 40.15 -23.29
CA ARG A 287 -14.21 41.24 -24.24
C ARG A 287 -15.26 40.80 -25.27
N MET A 288 -16.27 41.60 -25.40
CA MET A 288 -17.23 41.46 -26.51
C MET A 288 -16.55 41.92 -27.78
N ALA A 289 -16.55 41.08 -28.84
CA ALA A 289 -16.12 41.50 -30.16
C ALA A 289 -17.12 42.51 -30.69
N MET A 290 -16.64 43.70 -31.11
CA MET A 290 -17.44 44.74 -31.74
C MET A 290 -17.13 44.75 -33.23
N PHE A 291 -18.17 44.68 -34.05
CA PHE A 291 -18.08 44.75 -35.50
C PHE A 291 -18.77 46.01 -35.99
N GLY A 292 -18.15 46.74 -36.92
CA GLY A 292 -18.81 47.77 -37.67
C GLY A 292 -19.59 47.13 -38.82
N VAL A 293 -20.88 47.41 -38.89
CA VAL A 293 -21.80 46.88 -39.91
C VAL A 293 -22.26 48.04 -40.79
N GLY A 294 -22.44 47.81 -42.09
CA GLY A 294 -23.01 48.78 -43.02
C GLY A 294 -24.50 49.02 -42.69
N THR A 295 -25.04 50.11 -43.22
CA THR A 295 -26.41 50.56 -42.88
C THR A 295 -27.48 49.56 -43.36
N ASP A 296 -27.19 48.71 -44.32
CA ASP A 296 -28.12 47.73 -44.91
C ASP A 296 -27.84 46.28 -44.47
N ASP A 297 -26.83 46.04 -43.66
CA ASP A 297 -26.43 44.73 -43.21
C ASP A 297 -27.05 44.40 -41.84
N ASP A 298 -27.51 43.15 -41.66
CA ASP A 298 -28.08 42.66 -40.41
C ASP A 298 -27.21 41.52 -39.85
N ILE A 299 -26.79 41.62 -38.58
CA ILE A 299 -26.05 40.60 -37.87
C ILE A 299 -26.92 40.02 -36.77
N GLY A 300 -27.37 38.78 -36.96
CA GLY A 300 -28.14 38.04 -35.97
C GLY A 300 -27.26 37.13 -35.13
N TRP A 301 -27.43 37.15 -33.82
CA TRP A 301 -26.89 36.15 -32.89
C TRP A 301 -27.95 35.11 -32.56
N TYR A 302 -27.70 33.87 -32.92
CA TYR A 302 -28.57 32.75 -32.62
C TYR A 302 -27.90 31.89 -31.56
N PRO A 303 -28.37 31.85 -30.29
CA PRO A 303 -27.83 30.97 -29.28
C PRO A 303 -28.15 29.51 -29.63
N ILE A 304 -27.14 28.65 -29.65
CA ILE A 304 -27.29 27.22 -29.94
C ILE A 304 -27.62 26.43 -28.67
N ASP A 305 -27.32 27.00 -27.51
CA ASP A 305 -27.43 26.30 -26.25
C ASP A 305 -28.02 27.17 -25.13
N ASN A 306 -29.14 26.70 -24.60
CA ASN A 306 -29.81 27.27 -23.44
C ASN A 306 -29.80 26.23 -22.37
N SER A 307 -28.76 26.05 -21.56
CA SER A 307 -28.98 25.10 -20.51
C SER A 307 -28.02 25.08 -19.34
N SER A 308 -28.57 24.66 -18.27
CA SER A 308 -28.13 24.17 -16.97
C SER A 308 -27.02 23.08 -16.98
N ARG A 309 -26.13 23.05 -17.98
CA ARG A 309 -25.08 22.02 -18.12
C ARG A 309 -24.03 22.05 -17.03
N ASP A 310 -23.88 23.15 -16.32
CA ASP A 310 -22.87 23.28 -15.26
C ASP A 310 -23.15 22.31 -14.08
N MET A 311 -24.42 22.10 -13.74
CA MET A 311 -24.81 21.13 -12.68
C MET A 311 -24.65 19.69 -13.15
N GLU A 312 -24.96 19.39 -14.41
CA GLU A 312 -24.75 18.06 -15.00
C GLU A 312 -23.27 17.71 -15.07
N PHE A 313 -22.44 18.69 -15.37
CA PHE A 313 -20.98 18.52 -15.47
C PHE A 313 -20.35 18.24 -14.11
N GLN A 314 -20.80 18.92 -13.05
CA GLN A 314 -20.37 18.65 -11.69
C GLN A 314 -20.77 17.24 -11.24
N TYR A 315 -22.03 16.86 -11.50
CA TYR A 315 -22.53 15.52 -11.19
C TYR A 315 -21.74 14.42 -11.90
N LEU A 316 -21.41 14.63 -13.19
CA LEU A 316 -20.60 13.70 -13.97
C LEU A 316 -19.19 13.58 -13.39
N SER A 317 -18.56 14.71 -13.06
CA SER A 317 -17.22 14.73 -12.42
C SER A 317 -17.22 13.99 -11.10
N ASP A 318 -18.19 14.27 -10.24
CA ASP A 318 -18.31 13.63 -8.91
C ASP A 318 -18.57 12.12 -9.04
N THR A 319 -19.40 11.73 -10.00
CA THR A 319 -19.71 10.31 -10.24
C THR A 319 -18.47 9.56 -10.73
N ASN A 320 -17.72 10.14 -11.69
CA ASN A 320 -16.49 9.52 -12.17
C ASN A 320 -15.43 9.42 -11.05
N ALA A 321 -15.29 10.46 -10.24
CA ALA A 321 -14.37 10.43 -9.11
C ALA A 321 -14.72 9.32 -8.11
N ARG A 322 -16.01 9.11 -7.80
CA ARG A 322 -16.47 8.00 -6.95
C ARG A 322 -16.15 6.63 -7.56
N VAL A 323 -16.36 6.46 -8.86
CA VAL A 323 -16.03 5.21 -9.57
C VAL A 323 -14.53 4.94 -9.51
N ILE A 324 -13.69 5.95 -9.73
CA ILE A 324 -12.24 5.83 -9.65
C ILE A 324 -11.81 5.43 -8.24
N LEU A 325 -12.29 6.15 -7.21
CA LEU A 325 -11.99 5.83 -5.81
C LEU A 325 -12.41 4.41 -5.44
N SER A 326 -13.61 4.00 -5.87
CA SER A 326 -14.13 2.63 -5.64
C SER A 326 -13.23 1.57 -6.31
N GLY A 327 -12.76 1.81 -7.53
CA GLY A 327 -11.86 0.90 -8.23
C GLY A 327 -10.52 0.69 -7.51
N PHE A 328 -10.03 1.72 -6.82
CA PHE A 328 -8.83 1.63 -5.97
C PHE A 328 -9.14 1.23 -4.52
N GLN A 329 -10.40 0.88 -4.21
CA GLN A 329 -10.83 0.54 -2.86
C GLN A 329 -10.43 1.62 -1.84
N MET A 330 -10.66 2.89 -2.20
CA MET A 330 -10.29 4.05 -1.41
C MET A 330 -11.52 4.87 -1.04
N SER A 331 -11.60 5.29 0.22
CA SER A 331 -12.65 6.21 0.65
C SER A 331 -12.34 7.64 0.19
N PRO A 332 -13.37 8.41 -0.20
CA PRO A 332 -13.21 9.85 -0.43
C PRO A 332 -12.62 10.60 0.77
N GLU A 333 -12.88 10.13 1.99
CA GLU A 333 -12.38 10.71 3.24
C GLU A 333 -10.87 10.59 3.41
N GLU A 334 -10.24 9.60 2.77
CA GLU A 334 -8.78 9.43 2.77
C GLU A 334 -8.07 10.51 1.93
N LEU A 335 -8.80 11.18 1.02
CA LEU A 335 -8.30 12.29 0.20
C LEU A 335 -9.02 13.59 0.58
N PRO A 336 -8.35 14.53 1.29
CA PRO A 336 -8.99 15.76 1.78
C PRO A 336 -9.70 16.57 0.71
N GLY A 337 -9.15 16.60 -0.51
CA GLY A 337 -9.75 17.30 -1.66
C GLY A 337 -11.07 16.71 -2.15
N TYR A 338 -11.33 15.44 -1.87
CA TYR A 338 -12.51 14.70 -2.33
C TYR A 338 -13.44 14.29 -1.19
N ALA A 339 -13.20 14.74 0.03
CA ALA A 339 -14.00 14.42 1.21
C ALA A 339 -15.48 14.85 1.07
N HIS A 340 -15.78 15.84 0.23
CA HIS A 340 -17.15 16.28 -0.07
C HIS A 340 -17.98 15.19 -0.78
N LEU A 341 -17.35 14.25 -1.48
CA LEU A 341 -18.04 13.14 -2.15
C LEU A 341 -18.63 12.12 -1.15
N SER A 342 -18.14 12.09 0.07
CA SER A 342 -18.66 11.24 1.16
C SER A 342 -19.97 11.78 1.75
N ARG A 343 -20.21 13.09 1.64
CA ARG A 343 -21.43 13.71 2.13
C ARG A 343 -22.58 13.37 1.20
N GLY A 344 -23.47 12.47 1.65
CA GLY A 344 -24.75 12.28 0.97
C GLY A 344 -25.56 13.58 0.95
N THR A 345 -26.51 13.68 0.03
CA THR A 345 -27.41 14.83 -0.17
C THR A 345 -28.25 15.19 1.07
N ASN A 346 -28.25 14.38 2.11
CA ASN A 346 -28.91 14.64 3.38
C ASN A 346 -27.89 15.13 4.41
N ASN A 347 -28.06 16.37 4.83
CA ASN A 347 -27.32 17.11 5.87
C ASN A 347 -27.42 16.52 7.29
N GLN A 348 -27.47 15.20 7.43
CA GLN A 348 -27.36 14.61 8.75
C GLN A 348 -25.88 14.57 9.13
N ALA A 349 -25.52 15.40 10.11
CA ALA A 349 -24.27 15.29 10.85
C ALA A 349 -24.18 13.87 11.42
N LEU A 350 -23.47 13.00 10.70
CA LEU A 350 -23.18 11.66 11.17
C LEU A 350 -22.30 11.81 12.40
N SER A 351 -22.72 11.21 13.51
CA SER A 351 -21.98 11.24 14.77
C SER A 351 -20.55 10.73 14.56
N GLU A 352 -19.63 11.25 15.36
CA GLU A 352 -18.19 10.87 15.30
C GLU A 352 -17.96 9.35 15.37
N SER A 353 -18.81 8.61 16.08
CA SER A 353 -18.78 7.16 16.15
C SER A 353 -18.99 6.46 14.79
N ASN A 354 -19.78 7.04 13.90
CA ASN A 354 -19.97 6.49 12.55
C ASN A 354 -18.73 6.69 11.65
N ASN A 355 -17.92 7.71 11.93
CA ASN A 355 -16.70 7.95 11.16
C ASN A 355 -15.59 6.97 11.52
N GLU A 356 -15.47 6.55 12.78
CA GLU A 356 -14.51 5.51 13.18
C GLU A 356 -14.81 4.17 12.48
N TYR A 357 -16.05 3.70 12.50
CA TYR A 357 -16.47 2.47 11.82
C TYR A 357 -16.22 2.52 10.31
N LYS A 358 -16.47 3.68 9.68
CA LYS A 358 -16.19 3.85 8.25
C LYS A 358 -14.71 3.80 7.96
N LEU A 359 -13.88 4.49 8.73
CA LEU A 359 -12.42 4.46 8.58
C LEU A 359 -11.87 3.05 8.80
N GLU A 360 -12.39 2.32 9.77
CA GLU A 360 -12.01 0.93 10.03
C GLU A 360 -12.38 0.03 8.84
N ALA A 361 -13.63 0.09 8.37
CA ALA A 361 -14.08 -0.66 7.21
C ALA A 361 -13.25 -0.36 5.95
N HIS A 362 -12.85 0.91 5.75
CA HIS A 362 -12.02 1.31 4.61
C HIS A 362 -10.56 0.83 4.74
N ARG A 363 -10.00 0.81 5.95
CA ARG A 363 -8.69 0.21 6.21
C ARG A 363 -8.69 -1.28 5.91
N ASP A 364 -9.75 -1.99 6.30
CA ASP A 364 -9.90 -3.43 6.06
C ASP A 364 -10.00 -3.78 4.58
N VAL A 365 -10.71 -2.96 3.81
CA VAL A 365 -10.90 -3.22 2.37
C VAL A 365 -9.71 -2.74 1.54
N GLY A 366 -9.09 -1.62 1.89
CA GLY A 366 -8.06 -0.98 1.06
C GLY A 366 -6.63 -1.28 1.48
N ILE A 367 -6.23 -0.88 2.69
CA ILE A 367 -4.81 -0.94 3.12
C ILE A 367 -4.41 -2.33 3.57
N ARG A 368 -5.25 -3.01 4.35
CA ARG A 368 -4.95 -4.34 4.92
C ARG A 368 -4.62 -5.38 3.85
N PRO A 369 -5.39 -5.53 2.75
CA PRO A 369 -5.04 -6.46 1.68
C PRO A 369 -3.72 -6.12 0.99
N LEU A 370 -3.43 -4.84 0.76
CA LEU A 370 -2.16 -4.41 0.18
C LEU A 370 -0.98 -4.75 1.10
N LEU A 371 -1.09 -4.46 2.39
CA LEU A 371 -0.05 -4.82 3.37
C LEU A 371 0.12 -6.34 3.49
N ALA A 372 -0.96 -7.11 3.45
CA ALA A 372 -0.88 -8.57 3.44
C ALA A 372 -0.10 -9.10 2.23
N GLN A 373 -0.31 -8.53 1.04
CA GLN A 373 0.47 -8.89 -0.14
C GLN A 373 1.94 -8.48 -0.01
N PHE A 374 2.23 -7.30 0.55
CA PHE A 374 3.61 -6.90 0.87
C PHE A 374 4.24 -7.82 1.91
N GLN A 375 3.51 -8.18 2.95
CA GLN A 375 3.99 -9.13 3.96
C GLN A 375 4.33 -10.48 3.34
N ASN A 376 3.47 -11.01 2.48
CA ASN A 376 3.72 -12.24 1.74
C ASN A 376 4.97 -12.13 0.85
N PHE A 377 5.12 -11.00 0.15
CA PHE A 377 6.30 -10.74 -0.66
C PHE A 377 7.59 -10.71 0.19
N MET A 378 7.57 -9.98 1.30
CA MET A 378 8.73 -9.89 2.21
C MET A 378 9.11 -11.26 2.79
N ASN A 379 8.13 -12.01 3.27
CA ASN A 379 8.37 -13.33 3.86
C ASN A 379 8.81 -14.38 2.85
N ALA A 380 8.23 -14.37 1.64
CA ALA A 380 8.53 -15.37 0.62
C ALA A 380 9.81 -15.08 -0.15
N LYS A 381 10.20 -13.81 -0.31
CA LYS A 381 11.27 -13.41 -1.23
C LYS A 381 12.45 -12.71 -0.57
N ILE A 382 12.20 -11.79 0.36
CA ILE A 382 13.25 -10.93 0.95
C ILE A 382 13.84 -11.54 2.21
N LEU A 383 13.01 -12.02 3.14
CA LEU A 383 13.48 -12.58 4.40
C LEU A 383 14.42 -13.78 4.23
N PRO A 384 14.15 -14.73 3.29
CA PRO A 384 15.08 -15.83 2.99
C PRO A 384 16.45 -15.39 2.48
N LEU A 385 16.52 -14.27 1.75
CA LEU A 385 17.79 -13.71 1.27
C LEU A 385 18.62 -13.09 2.40
N ILE A 386 17.96 -12.51 3.40
CA ILE A 386 18.61 -11.89 4.55
C ILE A 386 19.11 -12.95 5.54
N ASP A 387 18.27 -13.92 5.86
CA ASP A 387 18.59 -15.04 6.76
C ASP A 387 17.67 -16.24 6.47
N GLU A 388 18.17 -17.26 5.80
CA GLU A 388 17.42 -18.46 5.39
C GLU A 388 16.89 -19.27 6.58
N GLU A 389 17.67 -19.39 7.67
CA GLU A 389 17.22 -20.14 8.84
C GLU A 389 16.13 -19.37 9.61
N LEU A 390 16.28 -18.05 9.69
CA LEU A 390 15.29 -17.20 10.33
C LEU A 390 13.95 -17.25 9.60
N SER A 391 13.96 -17.28 8.27
CA SER A 391 12.75 -17.33 7.44
C SER A 391 11.92 -18.61 7.63
N LYS A 392 12.53 -19.70 8.11
CA LYS A 392 11.84 -20.97 8.39
C LYS A 392 11.13 -20.98 9.75
N THR A 393 11.54 -20.11 10.65
CA THR A 393 11.09 -20.12 12.06
C THR A 393 10.40 -18.83 12.48
N CYS A 394 10.56 -17.76 11.72
CA CYS A 394 10.03 -16.46 12.02
C CYS A 394 9.34 -15.86 10.79
N SER A 395 8.37 -14.99 11.03
CA SER A 395 7.68 -14.24 9.97
C SER A 395 7.67 -12.75 10.29
N MET A 396 7.85 -11.94 9.25
CA MET A 396 7.64 -10.50 9.33
C MET A 396 6.14 -10.20 9.31
N LYS A 397 5.69 -9.31 10.18
CA LYS A 397 4.31 -8.81 10.25
C LYS A 397 4.29 -7.30 10.31
N PHE A 398 3.30 -6.70 9.65
CA PHE A 398 3.00 -5.28 9.81
C PHE A 398 2.06 -5.09 11.01
N VAL A 399 2.35 -4.09 11.84
CA VAL A 399 1.61 -3.77 13.08
C VAL A 399 1.08 -2.34 13.05
N GLY A 400 0.09 -2.06 13.91
CA GLY A 400 -0.50 -0.72 14.03
C GLY A 400 -1.67 -0.45 13.08
N LEU A 401 -2.25 -1.50 12.47
CA LEU A 401 -3.52 -1.39 11.72
C LEU A 401 -4.74 -1.55 12.61
N ASP A 402 -4.59 -2.27 13.71
CA ASP A 402 -5.71 -2.56 14.59
C ASP A 402 -6.09 -1.28 15.36
N VAL A 403 -7.35 -0.93 15.26
CA VAL A 403 -7.93 0.30 15.85
C VAL A 403 -8.14 0.15 17.35
N GLU A 404 -7.94 -1.06 17.90
CA GLU A 404 -7.98 -1.22 19.36
C GLU A 404 -6.90 -0.33 19.99
N THR A 405 -7.35 0.79 20.53
CA THR A 405 -6.47 1.62 21.35
C THR A 405 -6.01 0.80 22.56
N ALA A 406 -4.80 1.06 23.04
CA ALA A 406 -4.28 0.41 24.24
C ALA A 406 -5.29 0.44 25.41
N GLU A 407 -6.15 1.45 25.47
CA GLU A 407 -7.22 1.59 26.45
C GLU A 407 -8.35 0.57 26.26
N LYS A 408 -8.84 0.40 25.01
CA LYS A 408 -9.91 -0.58 24.70
C LYS A 408 -9.42 -2.00 24.96
N GLU A 409 -8.17 -2.30 24.60
CA GLU A 409 -7.58 -3.60 24.90
C GLU A 409 -7.40 -3.82 26.40
N SER A 410 -6.87 -2.83 27.13
CA SER A 410 -6.74 -2.92 28.58
C SER A 410 -8.10 -3.17 29.25
N THR A 411 -9.14 -2.49 28.79
CA THR A 411 -10.51 -2.69 29.28
C THR A 411 -11.04 -4.09 28.95
N ARG A 412 -10.81 -4.58 27.74
CA ARG A 412 -11.19 -5.93 27.33
C ARG A 412 -10.45 -6.99 28.13
N LEU A 413 -9.14 -6.84 28.27
CA LEU A 413 -8.33 -7.75 29.08
C LEU A 413 -8.75 -7.77 30.56
N GLN A 414 -9.15 -6.63 31.14
CA GLN A 414 -9.72 -6.58 32.49
C GLN A 414 -11.04 -7.34 32.57
N GLN A 415 -11.91 -7.20 31.55
CA GLN A 415 -13.16 -7.96 31.49
C GLN A 415 -12.91 -9.47 31.31
N ASP A 416 -11.96 -9.84 30.45
CA ASP A 416 -11.58 -11.24 30.23
C ASP A 416 -10.98 -11.87 31.51
N MET A 417 -10.14 -11.12 32.25
CA MET A 417 -9.64 -11.54 33.57
C MET A 417 -10.76 -11.76 34.57
N ALA A 418 -11.80 -10.95 34.54
CA ALA A 418 -12.93 -11.10 35.48
C ALA A 418 -13.78 -12.35 35.16
N VAL A 419 -13.74 -12.88 33.93
CA VAL A 419 -14.61 -13.98 33.49
C VAL A 419 -13.84 -15.31 33.38
N HIS A 420 -12.76 -15.36 32.61
CA HIS A 420 -12.19 -16.65 32.18
C HIS A 420 -10.66 -16.67 31.98
N MET A 421 -9.95 -15.56 32.15
CA MET A 421 -8.50 -15.50 31.93
C MET A 421 -7.73 -15.37 33.23
N SER A 422 -6.62 -16.07 33.33
CA SER A 422 -5.66 -15.92 34.42
C SER A 422 -4.75 -14.70 34.18
N MET A 423 -4.07 -14.27 35.26
CA MET A 423 -3.15 -13.13 35.16
C MET A 423 -1.95 -13.41 34.24
N ASP A 424 -1.42 -14.62 34.26
CA ASP A 424 -0.29 -15.02 33.42
C ASP A 424 -0.69 -15.10 31.95
N GLU A 425 -1.91 -15.55 31.61
CA GLU A 425 -2.43 -15.53 30.24
C GLU A 425 -2.62 -14.13 29.73
N VAL A 426 -3.03 -13.17 30.57
CA VAL A 426 -3.14 -11.76 30.18
C VAL A 426 -1.76 -11.15 30.01
N LEU A 427 -0.81 -11.45 30.91
CA LEU A 427 0.57 -10.96 30.80
C LEU A 427 1.26 -11.50 29.53
N ASP A 428 0.99 -12.74 29.16
CA ASP A 428 1.50 -13.34 27.93
C ASP A 428 0.92 -12.62 26.68
N LYS A 429 -0.38 -12.33 26.69
CA LYS A 429 -1.01 -11.52 25.60
C LYS A 429 -0.43 -10.12 25.48
N VAL A 430 0.02 -9.53 26.58
CA VAL A 430 0.63 -8.18 26.60
C VAL A 430 2.17 -8.25 26.45
N GLU A 431 2.71 -9.43 26.14
CA GLU A 431 4.16 -9.68 25.98
C GLU A 431 4.99 -9.30 27.22
N LYS A 432 4.41 -9.38 28.41
CA LYS A 432 5.08 -9.16 29.68
C LYS A 432 5.45 -10.48 30.34
N LYS A 433 6.45 -10.44 31.21
CA LYS A 433 6.89 -11.64 31.95
C LYS A 433 5.76 -12.15 32.86
N PRO A 434 5.47 -13.45 32.86
CA PRO A 434 4.49 -14.03 33.76
C PRO A 434 4.91 -13.84 35.22
N VAL A 435 3.94 -13.73 36.11
CA VAL A 435 4.18 -13.58 37.57
C VAL A 435 4.75 -14.86 38.18
N GLY A 436 4.29 -16.02 37.71
CA GLY A 436 4.76 -17.33 38.12
C GLY A 436 3.63 -18.33 38.26
N LYS A 437 3.99 -19.63 38.17
CA LYS A 437 3.04 -20.73 38.07
C LYS A 437 2.06 -20.87 39.26
N GLU A 438 2.45 -20.43 40.46
CA GLU A 438 1.59 -20.59 41.65
C GLU A 438 0.48 -19.53 41.71
N TRP A 439 0.73 -18.30 41.27
CA TRP A 439 -0.19 -17.18 41.41
C TRP A 439 -0.70 -16.64 40.06
N GLY A 440 0.13 -16.61 39.04
CA GLY A 440 -0.20 -16.10 37.74
C GLY A 440 -1.25 -16.92 36.99
N GLY A 441 -1.33 -18.22 37.27
CA GLY A 441 -2.34 -19.14 36.75
C GLY A 441 -3.70 -19.08 37.43
N GLN A 442 -3.92 -18.18 38.39
CA GLN A 442 -5.18 -18.11 39.13
C GLN A 442 -6.09 -17.00 38.56
N PHE A 443 -7.40 -17.26 38.67
CA PHE A 443 -8.45 -16.35 38.20
C PHE A 443 -8.80 -15.29 39.26
N LEU A 444 -7.83 -14.47 39.64
CA LEU A 444 -7.92 -13.58 40.78
C LEU A 444 -9.04 -12.54 40.74
N LEU A 445 -9.42 -12.09 39.55
CA LEU A 445 -10.50 -11.12 39.38
C LEU A 445 -11.87 -11.77 39.14
N ASN A 446 -11.95 -13.09 39.03
CA ASN A 446 -13.22 -13.78 38.90
C ASN A 446 -13.98 -13.75 40.24
N PRO A 447 -15.21 -13.19 40.33
CA PRO A 447 -15.96 -13.10 41.59
C PRO A 447 -16.25 -14.46 42.23
N GLN A 448 -16.48 -15.49 41.40
CA GLN A 448 -16.71 -16.85 41.91
C GLN A 448 -15.43 -17.46 42.52
N TRP A 449 -14.29 -17.20 41.89
CA TRP A 449 -13.01 -17.64 42.40
C TRP A 449 -12.60 -16.88 43.67
N GLN A 450 -12.86 -15.60 43.74
CA GLN A 450 -12.68 -14.79 44.95
C GLN A 450 -13.52 -15.32 46.11
N ALA A 451 -14.77 -15.66 45.87
CA ALA A 451 -15.62 -16.24 46.90
C ALA A 451 -15.11 -17.60 47.38
N VAL A 452 -14.46 -18.39 46.54
CA VAL A 452 -13.80 -19.65 46.93
C VAL A 452 -12.53 -19.36 47.72
N LEU A 453 -11.71 -18.41 47.27
CA LEU A 453 -10.49 -18.00 48.00
C LEU A 453 -10.83 -17.47 49.38
N ASP A 454 -11.83 -16.60 49.51
CA ASP A 454 -12.26 -16.02 50.78
C ASP A 454 -12.80 -17.10 51.75
N LYS A 455 -13.37 -18.16 51.21
CA LYS A 455 -13.97 -19.23 52.01
C LYS A 455 -12.98 -20.32 52.41
N TYR A 456 -11.99 -20.62 51.54
CA TYR A 456 -11.13 -21.83 51.72
C TYR A 456 -9.66 -21.50 51.87
N VAL A 457 -9.19 -20.30 51.55
CA VAL A 457 -7.79 -19.90 51.67
C VAL A 457 -7.63 -18.96 52.88
N PRO A 458 -6.77 -19.28 53.85
CA PRO A 458 -6.53 -18.40 54.99
C PRO A 458 -6.01 -17.03 54.54
N GLN A 459 -6.64 -15.96 55.05
CA GLN A 459 -6.21 -14.59 54.69
C GLN A 459 -4.73 -14.33 55.01
N GLY A 460 -4.19 -14.99 56.01
CA GLY A 460 -2.78 -14.90 56.33
C GLY A 460 -1.85 -15.38 55.22
N MET A 461 -2.23 -16.40 54.45
CA MET A 461 -1.49 -16.86 53.29
C MET A 461 -1.57 -15.84 52.15
N ILE A 462 -2.75 -15.24 51.94
CA ILE A 462 -2.94 -14.18 50.93
C ILE A 462 -2.07 -12.96 51.29
N MET A 463 -2.07 -12.55 52.56
CA MET A 463 -1.26 -11.42 53.03
C MET A 463 0.26 -11.68 52.93
N GLU A 464 0.71 -12.91 53.24
CA GLU A 464 2.12 -13.25 53.11
C GLU A 464 2.60 -13.26 51.66
N HIS A 465 1.82 -13.84 50.74
CA HIS A 465 2.20 -13.99 49.36
C HIS A 465 2.00 -12.73 48.52
N PHE A 466 0.85 -12.05 48.65
CA PHE A 466 0.56 -10.87 47.85
C PHE A 466 1.16 -9.57 48.40
N PHE A 467 1.19 -9.44 49.70
CA PHE A 467 1.63 -8.20 50.35
C PHE A 467 3.02 -8.34 51.01
N GLY A 468 3.66 -9.49 50.88
CA GLY A 468 5.00 -9.71 51.41
C GLY A 468 5.10 -9.65 52.96
N MET A 469 3.98 -9.78 53.65
CA MET A 469 3.92 -9.77 55.12
C MET A 469 4.44 -11.08 55.69
N LYS A 470 5.75 -11.19 55.83
CA LYS A 470 6.40 -12.41 56.35
C LYS A 470 5.80 -12.82 57.67
N GLY A 471 5.34 -14.07 57.75
CA GLY A 471 4.76 -14.66 58.95
C GLY A 471 3.24 -14.47 59.10
N ALA A 472 2.57 -13.78 58.19
CA ALA A 472 1.13 -13.59 58.21
C ALA A 472 0.36 -14.91 58.09
N ALA A 473 0.90 -15.91 57.42
CA ALA A 473 0.32 -17.24 57.30
C ALA A 473 0.23 -17.99 58.63
N LYS A 474 1.05 -17.60 59.64
CA LYS A 474 1.06 -18.17 60.96
C LYS A 474 0.40 -17.28 62.02
N ASP A 475 -0.11 -16.13 61.63
CA ASP A 475 -0.76 -15.19 62.57
C ASP A 475 -2.19 -15.64 62.85
N PRO A 476 -2.52 -15.93 64.15
CA PRO A 476 -3.87 -16.36 64.51
C PRO A 476 -5.00 -15.42 64.09
N ARG A 477 -4.71 -14.16 63.83
CA ARG A 477 -5.70 -13.16 63.36
C ARG A 477 -6.23 -13.43 61.96
N TYR A 478 -5.46 -14.19 61.15
CA TYR A 478 -5.81 -14.55 59.78
C TYR A 478 -6.14 -16.05 59.63
N ASP A 479 -6.19 -16.80 60.75
CA ASP A 479 -6.43 -18.25 60.74
C ASP A 479 -7.88 -18.56 61.12
N PHE A 480 -8.81 -18.32 60.19
CA PHE A 480 -10.22 -18.61 60.46
C PHE A 480 -10.60 -20.07 60.23
N LEU A 481 -9.81 -20.87 59.60
CA LEU A 481 -10.09 -22.30 59.41
C LEU A 481 -9.83 -23.09 60.70
N ASN A 482 -8.94 -22.58 61.53
CA ASN A 482 -8.61 -23.22 62.85
C ASN A 482 -9.40 -22.62 64.01
N ASN A 483 -10.27 -21.61 63.77
CA ASN A 483 -11.07 -21.03 64.86
C ASN A 483 -12.55 -21.45 64.74
N PRO A 484 -13.00 -22.51 65.42
CA PRO A 484 -14.36 -23.01 65.32
C PRO A 484 -15.45 -22.01 65.73
N ASN A 485 -15.07 -20.94 66.45
CA ASN A 485 -16.01 -19.90 66.87
C ASN A 485 -16.23 -18.76 65.83
N TYR A 486 -15.47 -18.72 64.76
CA TYR A 486 -15.62 -17.67 63.77
C TYR A 486 -16.94 -17.75 62.99
N PHE A 487 -17.41 -18.96 62.74
CA PHE A 487 -18.69 -19.22 62.08
C PHE A 487 -19.90 -19.04 63.00
N THR A 488 -19.72 -19.04 64.32
CA THR A 488 -20.80 -18.88 65.32
C THR A 488 -21.05 -17.39 65.62
N GLN A 489 -20.14 -16.51 65.31
CA GLN A 489 -20.29 -15.07 65.54
C GLN A 489 -20.92 -14.32 64.36
N MET A 490 -21.11 -14.99 63.21
CA MET A 490 -21.79 -14.45 62.03
C MET A 490 -23.23 -14.93 61.88
N GLN A 491 -23.78 -15.67 62.83
CA GLN A 491 -25.22 -15.89 62.97
C GLN A 491 -25.79 -14.94 64.05
#